data_014e5a0a06f4d13db100ba32ca306b98
#
_entry.id   014e5a0a06f4d13db100ba32ca306b98
#
_cell.length_a   1.000
_cell.length_b   1.000
_cell.length_c   1.000
_cell.angle_alpha   90.00
_cell.angle_beta   90.00
_cell.angle_gamma   90.00
#
_symmetry.space_group_name_H-M   'P 1'
#
loop_
_entity.id
_entity.type
_entity.pdbx_description
1 polymer ?
#
loop_
_entity_poly.entity_id
_entity_poly.type
_entity_poly.pdbx_seq_one_letter_code
_entity_poly.pdbx_strand_id
1 'polypeptide(L)'
;MLDLNSLLLFSEKPSTLVEFYKKVFNSDPSWSGGDFNGFKVGSGFLTIGPHDKVHGKNTNPERIIFNLETEDVKAEFDRIKKAGGATVIKDPYQPSEEQNMWIATFADPDGNYFQLMSPMKA
;
A
#
# COMPACT_ATOMS: atom_id res chain seq x y z
N MET A 1 24.92 -7.50 6.04
CA MET A 1 24.15 -6.38 5.46
C MET A 1 22.67 -6.60 5.71
N LEU A 2 21.93 -5.54 5.97
CA LEU A 2 20.48 -5.63 6.21
C LEU A 2 19.73 -5.22 4.95
N ASP A 3 18.67 -5.98 4.62
CA ASP A 3 17.79 -5.67 3.51
C ASP A 3 16.37 -5.50 4.02
N LEU A 4 15.63 -4.55 3.49
CA LEU A 4 14.23 -4.40 3.81
C LEU A 4 13.45 -5.49 3.06
N ASN A 5 13.01 -6.49 3.81
CA ASN A 5 12.38 -7.69 3.23
C ASN A 5 10.88 -7.55 3.10
N SER A 6 10.24 -7.04 4.13
CA SER A 6 8.77 -7.06 4.18
C SER A 6 8.23 -5.95 5.05
N LEU A 7 6.96 -5.63 4.80
CA LEU A 7 6.16 -4.76 5.64
C LEU A 7 5.02 -5.59 6.21
N LEU A 8 4.78 -5.48 7.51
CA LEU A 8 3.68 -6.15 8.18
C LEU A 8 2.58 -5.13 8.46
N LEU A 9 1.38 -5.41 7.96
CA LEU A 9 0.19 -4.65 8.30
C LEU A 9 -0.70 -5.52 9.17
N PHE A 10 -0.90 -5.11 10.40
CA PHE A 10 -1.80 -5.79 11.31
C PHE A 10 -3.15 -5.11 11.30
N SER A 11 -4.21 -5.90 11.43
CA SER A 11 -5.58 -5.41 11.31
C SER A 11 -6.49 -6.17 12.28
N GLU A 12 -7.48 -5.47 12.80
CA GLU A 12 -8.58 -6.11 13.53
C GLU A 12 -9.44 -6.94 12.57
N LYS A 13 -9.48 -6.55 11.29
CA LYS A 13 -10.24 -7.23 10.24
C LYS A 13 -9.33 -7.55 9.06
N PRO A 14 -8.39 -8.50 9.23
CA PRO A 14 -7.39 -8.74 8.20
C PRO A 14 -7.97 -9.18 6.85
N SER A 15 -9.10 -9.91 6.84
CA SER A 15 -9.70 -10.34 5.58
C SER A 15 -10.19 -9.17 4.73
N THR A 16 -10.71 -8.12 5.34
CA THR A 16 -11.12 -6.90 4.63
C THR A 16 -9.91 -6.22 3.98
N LEU A 17 -8.82 -6.15 4.73
CA LEU A 17 -7.59 -5.55 4.24
C LEU A 17 -6.97 -6.37 3.11
N VAL A 18 -6.98 -7.69 3.23
CA VAL A 18 -6.51 -8.60 2.18
C VAL A 18 -7.30 -8.39 0.89
N GLU A 19 -8.62 -8.35 0.97
CA GLU A 19 -9.47 -8.15 -0.22
C GLU A 19 -9.18 -6.79 -0.89
N PHE A 20 -8.93 -5.77 -0.10
CA PHE A 20 -8.55 -4.46 -0.65
C PHE A 20 -7.22 -4.54 -1.41
N TYR A 21 -6.19 -5.14 -0.81
CA TYR A 21 -4.87 -5.19 -1.46
C TYR A 21 -4.82 -6.15 -2.64
N LYS A 22 -5.70 -7.14 -2.73
CA LYS A 22 -5.88 -7.92 -3.96
C LYS A 22 -6.21 -7.00 -5.13
N LYS A 23 -7.04 -5.99 -4.90
CA LYS A 23 -7.40 -5.01 -5.95
C LYS A 23 -6.24 -4.09 -6.25
N VAL A 24 -5.52 -3.62 -5.23
CA VAL A 24 -4.37 -2.74 -5.42
C VAL A 24 -3.29 -3.42 -6.26
N PHE A 25 -2.94 -4.66 -5.91
CA PHE A 25 -1.89 -5.41 -6.60
C PHE A 25 -2.39 -6.19 -7.81
N ASN A 26 -3.70 -6.24 -7.99
CA ASN A 26 -4.34 -7.00 -9.07
C ASN A 26 -3.85 -8.46 -9.09
N SER A 27 -3.77 -9.06 -7.90
CA SER A 27 -3.31 -10.44 -7.74
C SER A 27 -3.78 -10.99 -6.40
N ASP A 28 -3.77 -12.32 -6.29
CA ASP A 28 -4.00 -13.01 -5.04
C ASP A 28 -2.72 -13.01 -4.20
N PRO A 29 -2.82 -13.27 -2.87
CA PRO A 29 -1.62 -13.45 -2.05
C PRO A 29 -0.72 -14.54 -2.61
N SER A 30 0.58 -14.34 -2.52
CA SER A 30 1.58 -15.31 -2.97
C SER A 30 1.71 -16.49 -2.00
N TRP A 31 1.39 -16.26 -0.73
CA TRP A 31 1.36 -17.30 0.27
C TRP A 31 0.32 -16.97 1.33
N SER A 32 -0.15 -18.01 2.01
CA SER A 32 -1.08 -17.90 3.13
C SER A 32 -0.68 -18.94 4.17
N GLY A 33 -0.73 -18.57 5.44
CA GLY A 33 -0.43 -19.46 6.54
C GLY A 33 -1.13 -18.99 7.81
N GLY A 34 -1.98 -19.85 8.40
CA GLY A 34 -2.82 -19.45 9.51
C GLY A 34 -3.70 -18.29 9.08
N ASP A 35 -3.68 -17.22 9.85
CA ASP A 35 -4.48 -16.02 9.55
C ASP A 35 -3.68 -14.96 8.79
N PHE A 36 -2.48 -15.30 8.30
CA PHE A 36 -1.61 -14.37 7.59
C PHE A 36 -1.65 -14.61 6.09
N ASN A 37 -1.57 -13.52 5.34
CA ASN A 37 -1.50 -13.55 3.88
C ASN A 37 -0.40 -12.61 3.42
N GLY A 38 0.46 -13.08 2.52
CA GLY A 38 1.58 -12.29 2.02
C GLY A 38 1.48 -12.07 0.52
N PHE A 39 1.61 -10.83 0.11
CA PHE A 39 1.68 -10.45 -1.30
C PHE A 39 3.14 -10.20 -1.66
N LYS A 40 3.60 -10.82 -2.75
CA LYS A 40 4.91 -10.45 -3.28
C LYS A 40 4.73 -9.16 -4.07
N VAL A 41 5.46 -8.11 -3.67
CA VAL A 41 5.39 -6.79 -4.28
C VAL A 41 6.81 -6.41 -4.70
N GLY A 42 7.09 -6.51 -5.99
CA GLY A 42 8.46 -6.34 -6.48
C GLY A 42 9.38 -7.37 -5.84
N SER A 43 10.43 -6.91 -5.16
CA SER A 43 11.39 -7.80 -4.49
C SER A 43 11.06 -8.04 -3.01
N GLY A 44 10.03 -7.38 -2.47
CA GLY A 44 9.64 -7.51 -1.08
C GLY A 44 8.26 -8.13 -0.92
N PHE A 45 7.80 -8.16 0.33
CA PHE A 45 6.47 -8.70 0.66
C PHE A 45 5.68 -7.71 1.49
N LEU A 46 4.38 -7.66 1.23
CA LEU A 46 3.41 -7.02 2.11
C LEU A 46 2.60 -8.14 2.75
N THR A 47 2.69 -8.28 4.07
CA THR A 47 2.03 -9.34 4.81
C THR A 47 0.97 -8.76 5.73
N ILE A 48 -0.21 -9.35 5.73
CA ILE A 48 -1.37 -8.87 6.48
C ILE A 48 -1.82 -9.97 7.42
N GLY A 49 -2.10 -9.61 8.67
CA GLY A 49 -2.58 -10.55 9.65
C GLY A 49 -3.19 -9.87 10.87
N PRO A 50 -3.72 -10.67 11.81
CA PRO A 50 -4.28 -10.13 13.04
C PRO A 50 -3.21 -9.92 14.10
N HIS A 51 -3.47 -9.00 15.03
CA HIS A 51 -2.66 -8.79 16.21
C HIS A 51 -3.58 -8.41 17.36
N ASP A 52 -3.41 -9.03 18.51
CA ASP A 52 -4.30 -8.85 19.64
C ASP A 52 -4.33 -7.43 20.20
N LYS A 53 -3.32 -6.64 19.91
CA LYS A 53 -3.23 -5.24 20.38
C LYS A 53 -3.63 -4.22 19.33
N VAL A 54 -4.08 -4.66 18.14
CA VAL A 54 -4.48 -3.75 17.08
C VAL A 54 -6.01 -3.71 16.98
N HIS A 55 -6.56 -2.54 17.21
CA HIS A 55 -8.02 -2.32 17.20
C HIS A 55 -8.34 -1.04 16.41
N GLY A 56 -9.39 -1.12 15.59
CA GLY A 56 -9.87 0.03 14.85
C GLY A 56 -8.89 0.51 13.78
N LYS A 57 -9.02 1.78 13.45
CA LYS A 57 -8.23 2.40 12.40
C LYS A 57 -6.94 3.00 12.93
N ASN A 58 -5.96 3.15 12.04
CA ASN A 58 -4.71 3.84 12.34
C ASN A 58 -4.99 5.32 12.61
N THR A 59 -4.65 5.79 13.80
CA THR A 59 -4.88 7.17 14.21
C THR A 59 -3.69 8.09 13.93
N ASN A 60 -2.57 7.54 13.47
CA ASN A 60 -1.37 8.31 13.10
C ASN A 60 -0.81 7.83 11.76
N PRO A 61 -1.62 7.87 10.68
CA PRO A 61 -1.20 7.28 9.41
C PRO A 61 -0.02 7.99 8.75
N GLU A 62 0.22 9.24 9.09
CA GLU A 62 1.34 10.00 8.52
C GLU A 62 2.70 9.54 9.05
N ARG A 63 2.73 8.81 10.18
CA ARG A 63 3.98 8.41 10.81
C ARG A 63 4.78 7.42 9.97
N ILE A 64 4.09 6.48 9.33
CA ILE A 64 4.72 5.50 8.44
C ILE A 64 3.89 5.42 7.18
N ILE A 65 4.52 5.73 6.06
CA ILE A 65 3.88 5.69 4.75
C ILE A 65 4.76 4.83 3.86
N PHE A 66 4.18 3.84 3.19
CA PHE A 66 4.98 3.01 2.28
C PHE A 66 4.70 3.37 0.83
N ASN A 67 5.71 3.24 0.01
CA ASN A 67 5.67 3.64 -1.39
C ASN A 67 5.61 2.43 -2.31
N LEU A 68 4.72 2.49 -3.28
CA LEU A 68 4.61 1.51 -4.35
C LEU A 68 5.04 2.19 -5.65
N GLU A 69 6.09 1.67 -6.26
CA GLU A 69 6.65 2.24 -7.47
C GLU A 69 5.84 1.81 -8.68
N THR A 70 5.59 2.74 -9.61
CA THR A 70 4.95 2.43 -10.89
C THR A 70 5.45 3.38 -11.96
N GLU A 71 5.52 2.88 -13.19
CA GLU A 71 5.89 3.71 -14.34
C GLU A 71 4.80 4.72 -14.69
N ASP A 72 3.56 4.49 -14.28
CA ASP A 72 2.42 5.37 -14.60
C ASP A 72 1.54 5.60 -13.37
N VAL A 73 1.92 6.61 -12.59
CA VAL A 73 1.22 6.94 -11.34
C VAL A 73 -0.24 7.30 -11.61
N LYS A 74 -0.51 8.09 -12.66
CA LYS A 74 -1.88 8.54 -12.93
C LYS A 74 -2.80 7.40 -13.32
N ALA A 75 -2.33 6.48 -14.16
CA ALA A 75 -3.12 5.33 -14.58
C ALA A 75 -3.43 4.41 -13.41
N GLU A 76 -2.42 4.11 -12.59
CA GLU A 76 -2.61 3.26 -11.41
C GLU A 76 -3.50 3.96 -10.37
N PHE A 77 -3.36 5.26 -10.21
CA PHE A 77 -4.22 6.04 -9.32
C PHE A 77 -5.69 5.91 -9.73
N ASP A 78 -5.98 6.11 -11.02
CA ASP A 78 -7.35 6.01 -11.53
C ASP A 78 -7.91 4.59 -11.37
N ARG A 79 -7.10 3.58 -11.62
CA ARG A 79 -7.49 2.18 -11.47
C ARG A 79 -7.86 1.85 -10.02
N ILE A 80 -7.01 2.22 -9.07
CA ILE A 80 -7.23 1.95 -7.65
C ILE A 80 -8.45 2.73 -7.14
N LYS A 81 -8.59 3.98 -7.55
CA LYS A 81 -9.73 4.80 -7.17
C LYS A 81 -11.05 4.16 -7.64
N LYS A 82 -11.09 3.67 -8.87
CA LYS A 82 -12.29 3.01 -9.42
C LYS A 82 -12.59 1.68 -8.77
N ALA A 83 -11.56 0.95 -8.34
CA ALA A 83 -11.75 -0.34 -7.68
C ALA A 83 -12.47 -0.21 -6.33
N GLY A 84 -12.37 0.95 -5.68
CA GLY A 84 -13.06 1.25 -4.45
C GLY A 84 -12.34 0.77 -3.20
N GLY A 85 -12.78 1.25 -2.06
CA GLY A 85 -12.21 0.90 -0.76
C GLY A 85 -11.08 1.82 -0.29
N ALA A 86 -10.44 2.52 -1.21
CA ALA A 86 -9.39 3.49 -0.86
C ALA A 86 -9.99 4.89 -0.69
N THR A 87 -9.41 5.66 0.23
CA THR A 87 -9.71 7.08 0.35
C THR A 87 -8.56 7.86 -0.28
N VAL A 88 -8.89 8.82 -1.15
CA VAL A 88 -7.87 9.68 -1.74
C VAL A 88 -7.43 10.70 -0.71
N ILE A 89 -6.14 10.71 -0.40
CA ILE A 89 -5.53 11.69 0.51
C ILE A 89 -4.90 12.82 -0.31
N LYS A 90 -4.22 12.48 -1.39
CA LYS A 90 -3.59 13.46 -2.28
C LYS A 90 -3.64 12.95 -3.71
N ASP A 91 -4.22 13.75 -4.60
CA ASP A 91 -4.22 13.48 -6.03
C ASP A 91 -2.79 13.51 -6.59
N PRO A 92 -2.56 12.88 -7.75
CA PRO A 92 -1.22 12.89 -8.35
C PRO A 92 -0.67 14.30 -8.50
N TYR A 93 0.56 14.49 -8.05
CA TYR A 93 1.25 15.77 -8.15
C TYR A 93 2.75 15.54 -8.32
N GLN A 94 3.45 16.59 -8.75
CA GLN A 94 4.90 16.57 -8.88
C GLN A 94 5.51 17.36 -7.72
N PRO A 95 6.22 16.68 -6.79
CA PRO A 95 6.86 17.40 -5.68
C PRO A 95 8.03 18.27 -6.14
N SER A 96 8.63 17.94 -7.30
CA SER A 96 9.71 18.71 -7.89
C SER A 96 9.60 18.62 -9.41
N GLU A 97 9.59 19.77 -10.09
CA GLU A 97 9.53 19.79 -11.55
C GLU A 97 10.80 19.23 -12.19
N GLU A 98 11.92 19.31 -11.49
CA GLU A 98 13.23 18.90 -12.04
C GLU A 98 13.38 17.39 -12.15
N GLN A 99 12.64 16.61 -11.37
CA GLN A 99 12.82 15.15 -11.29
C GLN A 99 11.82 14.36 -12.10
N ASN A 100 10.82 15.02 -12.71
CA ASN A 100 9.75 14.36 -13.44
C ASN A 100 9.13 13.20 -12.61
N MET A 101 8.99 13.42 -11.31
CA MET A 101 8.45 12.45 -10.39
C MET A 101 7.00 12.78 -10.09
N TRP A 102 6.16 11.75 -10.03
CA TRP A 102 4.77 11.87 -9.62
C TRP A 102 4.56 11.07 -8.35
N ILE A 103 3.72 11.61 -7.47
CA ILE A 103 3.32 10.96 -6.23
C ILE A 103 1.81 11.13 -6.07
N ALA A 104 1.15 10.09 -5.55
CA ALA A 104 -0.24 10.15 -5.15
C ALA A 104 -0.39 9.37 -3.85
N THR A 105 -1.32 9.76 -2.97
CA THR A 105 -1.48 9.14 -1.67
C THR A 105 -2.91 8.67 -1.46
N PHE A 106 -3.04 7.43 -0.98
CA PHE A 106 -4.31 6.84 -0.58
C PHE A 106 -4.26 6.41 0.89
N ALA A 107 -5.44 6.30 1.49
CA ALA A 107 -5.61 5.54 2.73
C ALA A 107 -6.32 4.24 2.42
N ASP A 108 -5.86 3.14 3.03
CA ASP A 108 -6.52 1.85 2.92
C ASP A 108 -7.73 1.79 3.87
N PRO A 109 -8.51 0.69 3.89
CA PRO A 109 -9.70 0.61 4.77
C PRO A 109 -9.41 0.77 6.26
N ASP A 110 -8.20 0.47 6.71
CA ASP A 110 -7.79 0.67 8.10
C ASP A 110 -7.20 2.04 8.36
N GLY A 111 -7.16 2.90 7.33
CA GLY A 111 -6.62 4.24 7.46
C GLY A 111 -5.11 4.33 7.32
N ASN A 112 -4.42 3.25 6.93
CA ASN A 112 -2.98 3.31 6.67
C ASN A 112 -2.75 4.04 5.35
N TYR A 113 -1.72 4.90 5.31
CA TYR A 113 -1.38 5.62 4.09
C TYR A 113 -0.38 4.84 3.26
N PHE A 114 -0.60 4.81 1.96
CA PHE A 114 0.41 4.36 1.01
C PHE A 114 0.42 5.31 -0.18
N GLN A 115 1.56 5.36 -0.85
CA GLN A 115 1.74 6.25 -1.99
C GLN A 115 2.09 5.44 -3.22
N LEU A 116 1.64 5.95 -4.36
CA LEU A 116 2.17 5.55 -5.65
C LEU A 116 3.25 6.55 -6.01
N MET A 117 4.36 6.09 -6.55
CA MET A 117 5.42 6.99 -6.95
C MET A 117 6.12 6.51 -8.22
N SER A 118 6.60 7.47 -8.99
CA SER A 118 7.45 7.18 -10.14
C SER A 118 8.75 6.52 -9.68
N PRO A 119 9.41 5.72 -10.55
CA PRO A 119 10.69 5.15 -10.18
C PRO A 119 11.71 6.21 -9.79
N MET A 120 12.45 5.94 -8.71
CA MET A 120 13.55 6.81 -8.32
C MET A 120 14.74 6.51 -9.21
N LYS A 121 15.32 7.57 -9.75
CA LYS A 121 16.54 7.46 -10.54
C LYS A 121 17.72 7.57 -9.59
N ALA A 122 18.56 6.53 -9.62
CA ALA A 122 19.77 6.53 -8.83
C ALA A 122 20.81 7.49 -9.43
#